data_c578f796a28a515f2f54a139b560349d
#
_entry.id   c578f796a28a515f2f54a139b560349d
#
_cell.length_a   1.000
_cell.length_b   1.000
_cell.length_c   1.000
_cell.angle_alpha   90.00
_cell.angle_beta   90.00
_cell.angle_gamma   90.00
#
_symmetry.space_group_name_H-M   'P 1'
#
loop_
_entity.id
_entity.type
_entity.pdbx_description
1 polymer ?
#
loop_
_entity_poly.entity_id
_entity_poly.type
_entity_poly.pdbx_seq_one_letter_code
_entity_poly.pdbx_strand_id
1 'polypeptide(L)'
;PFRVRGSLSSRSGLTFRVREFNNALFKLSYELSNLIVQDINYISSRTGLDEWFDYDSWAAFKQPFSEKGLVALSQSLASVMASTIGKTKKIIISDLDDTIWSGIVGDDGIDGILIGPNTPKGELFYIIQKYLLFIIKSGVIFSIASKNDNQVVSDVFKKRKGDMPINLELSSSSKINWTEKSKNIKEILLELNLLSDSAIFIDDSELECLEVETNTNGCIAISYKKSPIELIKKIDSMGFFEITSISSSDKSRTQYYKDNKEREKLIEKSDSYAKFLESLEMKTNVQWKLDKHIDRASQLTKKTNQFNLTQVSIEKEDVKSYQANNNKWIVIADLVDKIGNNGIVTVAFGLCKDKKLIIENWTMSCRVFNRGLDFALLYEILAFAKSKGLQEIHSSINKIQKNKFTHNLHELLGFKLTGKSDNKYNYV
;
A
#
# COMPACT_ATOMS: atom_id res chain seq x y z
N PRO A 1 18.63 -32.72 -4.24
CA PRO A 1 18.35 -32.62 -2.81
C PRO A 1 18.11 -33.98 -2.16
N PHE A 2 19.18 -34.60 -1.75
CA PHE A 2 19.11 -35.91 -1.05
C PHE A 2 18.86 -35.64 0.46
N ARG A 3 17.89 -36.33 1.02
CA ARG A 3 17.60 -36.26 2.44
C ARG A 3 17.79 -37.58 3.12
N VAL A 4 18.63 -37.61 4.15
CA VAL A 4 18.84 -38.79 5.02
C VAL A 4 17.82 -38.75 6.15
N ARG A 5 17.14 -39.89 6.41
CA ARG A 5 16.22 -40.03 7.54
C ARG A 5 16.94 -39.72 8.85
N GLY A 6 16.27 -39.02 9.75
CA GLY A 6 16.81 -38.65 11.06
C GLY A 6 17.79 -37.47 11.06
N SER A 7 18.09 -36.86 9.90
CA SER A 7 19.00 -35.71 9.81
C SER A 7 18.59 -34.51 10.68
N LEU A 8 17.33 -34.40 11.09
CA LEU A 8 16.83 -33.38 12.04
C LEU A 8 17.19 -33.65 13.48
N SER A 9 17.35 -34.94 13.86
CA SER A 9 17.73 -35.34 15.22
C SER A 9 19.22 -35.25 15.47
N SER A 10 20.03 -35.19 14.40
CA SER A 10 21.49 -35.10 14.48
C SER A 10 21.97 -33.67 14.24
N ARG A 11 22.62 -33.05 15.23
CA ARG A 11 23.26 -31.73 15.09
C ARG A 11 24.35 -31.68 14.01
N SER A 12 24.86 -32.80 13.58
CA SER A 12 25.83 -32.93 12.46
C SER A 12 25.15 -33.11 11.11
N GLY A 13 23.83 -33.38 11.06
CA GLY A 13 23.08 -33.63 9.83
C GLY A 13 22.98 -32.40 8.92
N LEU A 14 23.04 -32.63 7.60
CA LEU A 14 22.95 -31.53 6.61
C LEU A 14 21.69 -30.66 6.79
N THR A 15 20.55 -31.28 7.01
CA THR A 15 19.28 -30.55 7.21
C THR A 15 19.34 -29.64 8.45
N PHE A 16 19.97 -30.08 9.52
CA PHE A 16 20.17 -29.26 10.71
C PHE A 16 21.06 -28.07 10.41
N ARG A 17 22.22 -28.29 9.75
CA ARG A 17 23.16 -27.21 9.39
C ARG A 17 22.53 -26.17 8.46
N VAL A 18 21.76 -26.60 7.45
CA VAL A 18 21.04 -25.68 6.55
C VAL A 18 20.02 -24.83 7.32
N ARG A 19 19.30 -25.42 8.27
CA ARG A 19 18.35 -24.66 9.11
C ARG A 19 19.06 -23.66 10.00
N GLU A 20 20.16 -24.04 10.64
CA GLU A 20 20.97 -23.12 11.46
C GLU A 20 21.50 -21.94 10.59
N PHE A 21 22.00 -22.24 9.38
CA PHE A 21 22.42 -21.20 8.45
C PHE A 21 21.29 -20.26 8.08
N ASN A 22 20.12 -20.80 7.72
CA ASN A 22 18.95 -19.98 7.39
C ASN A 22 18.49 -19.13 8.59
N ASN A 23 18.51 -19.69 9.80
CA ASN A 23 18.20 -18.95 11.02
C ASN A 23 19.20 -17.80 11.26
N ALA A 24 20.47 -18.01 10.96
CA ALA A 24 21.48 -16.96 11.04
C ALA A 24 21.23 -15.85 10.01
N LEU A 25 20.85 -16.20 8.77
CA LEU A 25 20.45 -15.23 7.75
C LEU A 25 19.21 -14.42 8.17
N PHE A 26 18.19 -15.07 8.74
CA PHE A 26 17.01 -14.36 9.27
C PHE A 26 17.37 -13.38 10.38
N LYS A 27 18.24 -13.77 11.32
CA LYS A 27 18.71 -12.86 12.37
C LYS A 27 19.46 -11.67 11.77
N LEU A 28 20.34 -11.92 10.82
CA LEU A 28 21.11 -10.88 10.15
C LEU A 28 20.21 -9.89 9.41
N SER A 29 19.09 -10.33 8.83
CA SER A 29 18.14 -9.45 8.15
C SER A 29 17.40 -8.49 9.08
N TYR A 30 17.34 -8.77 10.38
CA TYR A 30 16.84 -7.80 11.38
C TYR A 30 17.86 -6.69 11.69
N GLU A 31 19.14 -6.98 11.53
CA GLU A 31 20.22 -6.03 11.82
C GLU A 31 20.54 -5.18 10.60
N LEU A 32 20.47 -5.76 9.41
CA LEU A 32 20.79 -5.13 8.13
C LEU A 32 19.54 -4.73 7.36
N SER A 33 19.23 -3.45 7.33
CA SER A 33 18.02 -2.91 6.68
C SER A 33 17.98 -3.11 5.15
N ASN A 34 19.14 -3.35 4.53
CA ASN A 34 19.30 -3.60 3.09
C ASN A 34 19.34 -5.09 2.73
N LEU A 35 19.22 -5.99 3.71
CA LEU A 35 19.16 -7.44 3.49
C LEU A 35 17.71 -7.93 3.59
N ILE A 36 17.22 -8.50 2.50
CA ILE A 36 15.92 -9.17 2.44
C ILE A 36 16.15 -10.64 2.17
N VAL A 37 15.61 -11.51 3.01
CA VAL A 37 15.73 -12.97 2.88
C VAL A 37 14.42 -13.51 2.32
N GLN A 38 14.50 -14.17 1.16
CA GLN A 38 13.35 -14.83 0.52
C GLN A 38 13.21 -16.28 0.98
N ASP A 39 12.01 -16.68 1.40
CA ASP A 39 11.72 -18.04 1.83
C ASP A 39 11.44 -18.97 0.65
N ILE A 40 12.51 -19.53 0.08
CA ILE A 40 12.42 -20.49 -1.03
C ILE A 40 11.74 -21.81 -0.58
N ASN A 41 11.81 -22.18 0.70
CA ASN A 41 11.13 -23.38 1.18
C ASN A 41 9.61 -23.28 1.06
N TYR A 42 9.05 -22.12 1.36
CA TYR A 42 7.61 -21.88 1.19
C TYR A 42 7.23 -21.99 -0.29
N ILE A 43 7.97 -21.36 -1.19
CA ILE A 43 7.70 -21.36 -2.63
C ILE A 43 7.77 -22.79 -3.19
N SER A 44 8.84 -23.53 -2.86
CA SER A 44 9.04 -24.91 -3.31
C SER A 44 7.95 -25.86 -2.77
N SER A 45 7.53 -25.67 -1.53
CA SER A 45 6.43 -26.45 -0.92
C SER A 45 5.11 -26.24 -1.64
N ARG A 46 4.83 -25.01 -2.10
CA ARG A 46 3.63 -24.71 -2.88
C ARG A 46 3.67 -25.26 -4.30
N THR A 47 4.83 -25.22 -4.94
CA THR A 47 5.03 -25.77 -6.28
C THR A 47 4.93 -27.29 -6.26
N GLY A 48 5.34 -27.92 -5.17
CA GLY A 48 5.57 -29.34 -5.02
C GLY A 48 7.05 -29.65 -5.22
N LEU A 49 7.64 -30.36 -4.27
CA LEU A 49 9.10 -30.58 -4.27
C LEU A 49 9.58 -31.35 -5.51
N ASP A 50 8.78 -32.29 -6.00
CA ASP A 50 9.10 -33.09 -7.19
C ASP A 50 8.97 -32.27 -8.49
N GLU A 51 8.14 -31.23 -8.48
CA GLU A 51 7.96 -30.29 -9.59
C GLU A 51 8.87 -29.06 -9.48
N TRP A 52 9.62 -28.92 -8.40
CA TRP A 52 10.49 -27.78 -8.16
C TRP A 52 11.87 -27.95 -8.80
N PHE A 53 12.46 -29.15 -8.69
CA PHE A 53 13.81 -29.44 -9.13
C PHE A 53 13.80 -30.24 -10.43
N ASP A 54 14.67 -29.86 -11.39
CA ASP A 54 14.84 -30.55 -12.66
C ASP A 54 16.28 -31.06 -12.77
N TYR A 55 16.45 -32.40 -12.73
CA TYR A 55 17.75 -33.06 -12.81
C TYR A 55 18.39 -32.97 -14.20
N ASP A 56 17.58 -32.95 -15.27
CA ASP A 56 18.11 -32.88 -16.64
C ASP A 56 18.63 -31.47 -16.92
N SER A 57 17.90 -30.45 -16.53
CA SER A 57 18.36 -29.06 -16.58
C SER A 57 19.61 -28.84 -15.71
N TRP A 58 19.65 -29.45 -14.52
CA TRP A 58 20.86 -29.42 -13.70
C TRP A 58 22.05 -30.07 -14.35
N ALA A 59 21.90 -31.26 -14.97
CA ALA A 59 22.96 -31.96 -15.63
C ALA A 59 23.51 -31.17 -16.83
N ALA A 60 22.60 -30.62 -17.67
CA ALA A 60 22.95 -29.91 -18.89
C ALA A 60 23.48 -28.49 -18.64
N PHE A 61 22.83 -27.72 -17.76
CA PHE A 61 23.00 -26.26 -17.64
C PHE A 61 23.38 -25.81 -16.23
N LYS A 62 23.46 -26.71 -15.25
CA LYS A 62 23.61 -26.38 -13.81
C LYS A 62 22.48 -25.50 -13.27
N GLN A 63 21.34 -25.56 -13.90
CA GLN A 63 20.12 -24.83 -13.51
C GLN A 63 19.21 -25.81 -12.75
N PRO A 64 18.94 -25.58 -11.44
CA PRO A 64 18.30 -26.58 -10.59
C PRO A 64 16.76 -26.56 -10.65
N PHE A 65 16.17 -25.56 -11.26
CA PHE A 65 14.72 -25.35 -11.21
C PHE A 65 14.04 -25.88 -12.46
N SER A 66 12.88 -26.47 -12.29
CA SER A 66 11.97 -26.73 -13.41
C SER A 66 11.40 -25.43 -13.96
N GLU A 67 10.71 -25.49 -15.10
CA GLU A 67 10.00 -24.32 -15.65
C GLU A 67 8.98 -23.75 -14.65
N LYS A 68 8.19 -24.61 -13.99
CA LYS A 68 7.25 -24.19 -12.93
C LYS A 68 7.96 -23.55 -11.74
N GLY A 69 9.09 -24.12 -11.33
CA GLY A 69 9.92 -23.58 -10.25
C GLY A 69 10.49 -22.21 -10.59
N LEU A 70 10.96 -22.02 -11.82
CA LEU A 70 11.47 -20.72 -12.30
C LEU A 70 10.39 -19.66 -12.32
N VAL A 71 9.19 -19.98 -12.81
CA VAL A 71 8.06 -19.05 -12.83
C VAL A 71 7.70 -18.64 -11.39
N ALA A 72 7.54 -19.61 -10.48
CA ALA A 72 7.20 -19.33 -9.09
C ALA A 72 8.28 -18.48 -8.38
N LEU A 73 9.54 -18.78 -8.60
CA LEU A 73 10.67 -18.01 -8.04
C LEU A 73 10.72 -16.60 -8.60
N SER A 74 10.55 -16.44 -9.91
CA SER A 74 10.58 -15.15 -10.57
C SER A 74 9.42 -14.24 -10.09
N GLN A 75 8.22 -14.79 -9.95
CA GLN A 75 7.08 -14.07 -9.40
C GLN A 75 7.32 -13.60 -7.96
N SER A 76 7.88 -14.50 -7.13
CA SER A 76 8.20 -14.18 -5.74
C SER A 76 9.29 -13.11 -5.63
N LEU A 77 10.34 -13.18 -6.42
CA LEU A 77 11.37 -12.14 -6.47
C LEU A 77 10.82 -10.82 -6.97
N ALA A 78 9.99 -10.83 -8.02
CA ALA A 78 9.35 -9.64 -8.54
C ALA A 78 8.45 -8.96 -7.50
N SER A 79 7.70 -9.73 -6.68
CA SER A 79 6.87 -9.19 -5.61
C SER A 79 7.67 -8.53 -4.49
N VAL A 80 8.78 -9.15 -4.08
CA VAL A 80 9.72 -8.57 -3.11
C VAL A 80 10.33 -7.28 -3.66
N MET A 81 10.80 -7.29 -4.91
CA MET A 81 11.33 -6.08 -5.56
C MET A 81 10.26 -4.97 -5.64
N ALA A 82 9.03 -5.30 -6.03
CA ALA A 82 7.92 -4.34 -6.04
C ALA A 82 7.65 -3.75 -4.65
N SER A 83 7.75 -4.56 -3.60
CA SER A 83 7.60 -4.10 -2.21
C SER A 83 8.69 -3.10 -1.82
N THR A 84 9.94 -3.35 -2.20
CA THR A 84 11.06 -2.44 -1.86
C THR A 84 10.93 -1.06 -2.50
N ILE A 85 10.40 -1.00 -3.72
CA ILE A 85 10.19 0.27 -4.46
C ILE A 85 8.78 0.86 -4.32
N GLY A 86 7.98 0.33 -3.36
CA GLY A 86 6.65 0.84 -3.05
C GLY A 86 5.57 0.62 -4.13
N LYS A 87 5.77 -0.35 -5.02
CA LYS A 87 4.85 -0.72 -6.11
C LYS A 87 3.88 -1.86 -5.77
N THR A 88 3.72 -2.22 -4.50
CA THR A 88 2.70 -3.19 -4.07
C THR A 88 1.29 -2.60 -4.18
N LYS A 89 0.30 -3.47 -4.33
CA LYS A 89 -1.10 -3.07 -4.27
C LYS A 89 -1.46 -2.56 -2.88
N LYS A 90 -2.40 -1.62 -2.81
CA LYS A 90 -2.77 -0.92 -1.56
C LYS A 90 -4.19 -1.20 -1.11
N ILE A 91 -5.05 -1.60 -2.04
CA ILE A 91 -6.47 -1.80 -1.81
C ILE A 91 -6.95 -3.08 -2.50
N ILE A 92 -7.80 -3.82 -1.81
CA ILE A 92 -8.63 -4.87 -2.37
C ILE A 92 -10.09 -4.44 -2.32
N ILE A 93 -10.75 -4.49 -3.46
CA ILE A 93 -12.15 -4.17 -3.63
C ILE A 93 -12.87 -5.48 -3.94
N SER A 94 -13.92 -5.80 -3.22
CA SER A 94 -14.62 -7.07 -3.35
C SER A 94 -16.07 -6.87 -3.78
N ASP A 95 -16.54 -7.76 -4.65
CA ASP A 95 -17.97 -8.07 -4.73
C ASP A 95 -18.42 -8.80 -3.47
N LEU A 96 -19.72 -9.10 -3.37
CA LEU A 96 -20.33 -9.77 -2.22
C LEU A 96 -20.90 -11.15 -2.58
N ASP A 97 -21.92 -11.20 -3.45
CA ASP A 97 -22.62 -12.43 -3.84
C ASP A 97 -21.63 -13.39 -4.53
N ASP A 98 -21.68 -14.67 -4.20
CA ASP A 98 -20.74 -15.71 -4.64
C ASP A 98 -19.24 -15.35 -4.54
N THR A 99 -18.89 -14.23 -3.84
CA THR A 99 -17.52 -13.78 -3.61
C THR A 99 -17.16 -13.76 -2.12
N ILE A 100 -17.99 -13.16 -1.27
CA ILE A 100 -17.82 -13.13 0.20
C ILE A 100 -18.72 -14.17 0.91
N TRP A 101 -19.84 -14.50 0.34
CA TRP A 101 -20.72 -15.60 0.71
C TRP A 101 -21.18 -16.35 -0.53
N SER A 102 -21.71 -17.54 -0.36
CA SER A 102 -22.29 -18.28 -1.48
C SER A 102 -23.77 -17.95 -1.66
N GLY A 103 -24.16 -17.78 -2.91
CA GLY A 103 -25.52 -17.46 -3.30
C GLY A 103 -25.73 -15.97 -3.53
N ILE A 104 -26.87 -15.64 -4.11
CA ILE A 104 -27.31 -14.27 -4.43
C ILE A 104 -28.34 -13.86 -3.39
N VAL A 105 -27.99 -12.89 -2.55
CA VAL A 105 -28.84 -12.53 -1.42
C VAL A 105 -30.22 -12.01 -1.85
N GLY A 106 -30.31 -11.39 -3.02
CA GLY A 106 -31.57 -10.91 -3.58
C GLY A 106 -32.54 -12.04 -3.93
N ASP A 107 -32.02 -13.20 -4.34
CA ASP A 107 -32.81 -14.38 -4.78
C ASP A 107 -32.97 -15.38 -3.63
N ASP A 108 -31.87 -15.69 -2.92
CA ASP A 108 -31.83 -16.74 -1.90
C ASP A 108 -32.30 -16.25 -0.52
N GLY A 109 -32.33 -14.93 -0.32
CA GLY A 109 -32.60 -14.32 0.97
C GLY A 109 -31.44 -14.45 1.95
N ILE A 110 -31.53 -13.76 3.09
CA ILE A 110 -30.47 -13.70 4.12
C ILE A 110 -30.18 -15.07 4.73
N ASP A 111 -31.18 -15.91 4.87
CA ASP A 111 -31.06 -17.24 5.47
C ASP A 111 -30.65 -18.30 4.44
N GLY A 112 -30.84 -18.04 3.14
CA GLY A 112 -30.50 -18.96 2.05
C GLY A 112 -29.03 -18.87 1.61
N ILE A 113 -28.35 -17.74 1.82
CA ILE A 113 -26.92 -17.64 1.52
C ILE A 113 -26.10 -18.52 2.47
N LEU A 114 -25.05 -19.17 1.94
CA LEU A 114 -24.18 -20.05 2.72
C LEU A 114 -22.89 -19.33 3.12
N ILE A 115 -22.71 -19.21 4.43
CA ILE A 115 -21.53 -18.58 5.03
C ILE A 115 -21.27 -19.18 6.41
N GLY A 116 -20.00 -19.15 6.83
CA GLY A 116 -19.60 -19.70 8.12
C GLY A 116 -19.24 -21.19 8.07
N PRO A 117 -18.73 -21.75 9.19
CA PRO A 117 -18.15 -23.09 9.22
C PRO A 117 -19.18 -24.23 9.29
N ASN A 118 -20.49 -23.91 9.24
CA ASN A 118 -21.54 -24.91 9.48
C ASN A 118 -21.85 -25.78 8.25
N THR A 119 -21.40 -25.38 7.06
CA THR A 119 -21.54 -26.14 5.83
C THR A 119 -20.24 -26.15 5.04
N PRO A 120 -19.93 -27.22 4.28
CA PRO A 120 -18.69 -27.27 3.49
C PRO A 120 -18.55 -26.10 2.51
N LYS A 121 -19.64 -25.69 1.85
CA LYS A 121 -19.62 -24.57 0.91
C LYS A 121 -19.43 -23.24 1.66
N GLY A 122 -20.15 -23.03 2.75
CA GLY A 122 -20.02 -21.82 3.57
C GLY A 122 -18.63 -21.66 4.18
N GLU A 123 -17.98 -22.78 4.55
CA GLU A 123 -16.62 -22.75 5.10
C GLU A 123 -15.60 -22.25 4.09
N LEU A 124 -15.74 -22.53 2.78
CA LEU A 124 -14.84 -21.99 1.76
C LEU A 124 -14.86 -20.46 1.75
N PHE A 125 -16.04 -19.85 1.83
CA PHE A 125 -16.18 -18.39 1.89
C PHE A 125 -15.70 -17.81 3.25
N TYR A 126 -15.91 -18.55 4.32
CA TYR A 126 -15.35 -18.19 5.63
C TYR A 126 -13.81 -18.15 5.62
N ILE A 127 -13.16 -19.10 4.93
CA ILE A 127 -11.70 -19.12 4.73
C ILE A 127 -11.25 -17.90 3.91
N ILE A 128 -11.97 -17.55 2.84
CA ILE A 128 -11.67 -16.34 2.07
C ILE A 128 -11.75 -15.10 2.95
N GLN A 129 -12.80 -14.96 3.73
CA GLN A 129 -12.93 -13.82 4.64
C GLN A 129 -11.83 -13.78 5.70
N LYS A 130 -11.38 -14.92 6.22
CA LYS A 130 -10.21 -14.98 7.10
C LYS A 130 -8.92 -14.50 6.42
N TYR A 131 -8.73 -14.91 5.17
CA TYR A 131 -7.59 -14.46 4.38
C TYR A 131 -7.65 -12.95 4.13
N LEU A 132 -8.80 -12.42 3.71
CA LEU A 132 -9.00 -10.99 3.53
C LEU A 132 -8.76 -10.23 4.84
N LEU A 133 -9.28 -10.72 5.96
CA LEU A 133 -9.04 -10.12 7.28
C LEU A 133 -7.55 -10.10 7.65
N PHE A 134 -6.80 -11.14 7.28
CA PHE A 134 -5.35 -11.21 7.50
C PHE A 134 -4.63 -10.11 6.70
N ILE A 135 -4.92 -9.94 5.41
CA ILE A 135 -4.29 -8.88 4.60
C ILE A 135 -4.74 -7.48 5.01
N ILE A 136 -6.00 -7.29 5.45
CA ILE A 136 -6.49 -6.03 6.01
C ILE A 136 -5.71 -5.66 7.28
N LYS A 137 -5.48 -6.61 8.18
CA LYS A 137 -4.68 -6.40 9.40
C LYS A 137 -3.22 -6.08 9.11
N SER A 138 -2.72 -6.48 7.94
CA SER A 138 -1.39 -6.12 7.45
C SER A 138 -1.32 -4.71 6.84
N GLY A 139 -2.45 -3.97 6.81
CA GLY A 139 -2.52 -2.58 6.35
C GLY A 139 -2.99 -2.40 4.91
N VAL A 140 -3.55 -3.44 4.27
CA VAL A 140 -4.25 -3.34 3.00
C VAL A 140 -5.64 -2.75 3.25
N ILE A 141 -6.04 -1.81 2.41
CA ILE A 141 -7.37 -1.19 2.47
C ILE A 141 -8.38 -2.17 1.89
N PHE A 142 -9.55 -2.27 2.52
CA PHE A 142 -10.66 -3.05 2.02
C PHE A 142 -11.82 -2.15 1.63
N SER A 143 -12.47 -2.46 0.51
CA SER A 143 -13.65 -1.76 0.00
C SER A 143 -14.61 -2.74 -0.67
N ILE A 144 -15.84 -2.32 -0.86
CA ILE A 144 -16.92 -3.13 -1.46
C ILE A 144 -17.47 -2.42 -2.70
N ALA A 145 -17.59 -3.15 -3.80
CA ALA A 145 -18.28 -2.72 -5.00
C ALA A 145 -19.20 -3.87 -5.47
N SER A 146 -20.49 -3.79 -5.17
CA SER A 146 -21.45 -4.85 -5.42
C SER A 146 -22.74 -4.34 -6.05
N LYS A 147 -23.28 -5.08 -7.01
CA LYS A 147 -24.59 -4.84 -7.60
C LYS A 147 -25.66 -5.47 -6.71
N ASN A 148 -26.10 -4.68 -5.72
CA ASN A 148 -27.01 -5.17 -4.69
C ASN A 148 -27.85 -4.02 -4.11
N ASP A 149 -28.86 -4.37 -3.30
CA ASP A 149 -29.55 -3.40 -2.46
C ASP A 149 -28.78 -3.14 -1.16
N ASN A 150 -28.48 -1.89 -0.89
CA ASN A 150 -27.68 -1.49 0.26
C ASN A 150 -28.34 -1.86 1.61
N GLN A 151 -29.69 -1.81 1.70
CA GLN A 151 -30.39 -2.16 2.93
C GLN A 151 -30.33 -3.66 3.16
N VAL A 152 -30.50 -4.47 2.11
CA VAL A 152 -30.43 -5.92 2.18
C VAL A 152 -29.04 -6.37 2.63
N VAL A 153 -27.97 -5.81 2.03
CA VAL A 153 -26.59 -6.08 2.45
C VAL A 153 -26.32 -5.68 3.89
N SER A 154 -26.82 -4.51 4.32
CA SER A 154 -26.69 -4.07 5.72
C SER A 154 -27.34 -5.06 6.68
N ASP A 155 -28.49 -5.61 6.31
CA ASP A 155 -29.22 -6.59 7.13
C ASP A 155 -28.51 -7.96 7.16
N VAL A 156 -27.84 -8.37 6.05
CA VAL A 156 -26.96 -9.56 6.04
C VAL A 156 -25.86 -9.41 7.08
N PHE A 157 -25.09 -8.30 7.01
CA PHE A 157 -23.98 -8.07 7.95
C PHE A 157 -24.44 -7.97 9.40
N LYS A 158 -25.64 -7.49 9.67
CA LYS A 158 -26.21 -7.44 11.04
C LYS A 158 -26.65 -8.83 11.52
N LYS A 159 -27.46 -9.54 10.72
CA LYS A 159 -28.07 -10.82 11.13
C LYS A 159 -27.07 -11.97 11.14
N ARG A 160 -26.12 -11.98 10.19
CA ARG A 160 -25.12 -13.05 10.03
C ARG A 160 -23.76 -12.69 10.63
N LYS A 161 -23.70 -11.66 11.50
CA LYS A 161 -22.45 -11.17 12.14
C LYS A 161 -21.64 -12.27 12.81
N GLY A 162 -22.29 -13.28 13.40
CA GLY A 162 -21.62 -14.41 14.06
C GLY A 162 -20.92 -15.38 13.11
N ASP A 163 -21.35 -15.41 11.85
CA ASP A 163 -20.87 -16.34 10.83
C ASP A 163 -19.72 -15.74 9.99
N MET A 164 -19.49 -14.43 10.10
CA MET A 164 -18.59 -13.69 9.21
C MET A 164 -17.39 -13.07 9.94
N PRO A 165 -16.15 -13.40 9.53
CA PRO A 165 -14.94 -12.69 9.99
C PRO A 165 -14.88 -11.21 9.58
N ILE A 166 -15.43 -10.87 8.40
CA ILE A 166 -15.49 -9.51 7.86
C ILE A 166 -16.83 -8.87 8.27
N ASN A 167 -16.79 -7.60 8.61
CA ASN A 167 -17.97 -6.77 8.81
C ASN A 167 -17.91 -5.51 7.92
N LEU A 168 -19.05 -4.86 7.75
CA LEU A 168 -19.16 -3.67 6.89
C LEU A 168 -18.27 -2.50 7.37
N GLU A 169 -17.99 -2.45 8.67
CA GLU A 169 -17.13 -1.41 9.26
C GLU A 169 -15.66 -1.51 8.84
N LEU A 170 -15.21 -2.67 8.34
CA LEU A 170 -13.87 -2.83 7.79
C LEU A 170 -13.72 -2.19 6.42
N SER A 171 -14.83 -1.94 5.72
CA SER A 171 -14.81 -1.28 4.42
C SER A 171 -14.54 0.21 4.57
N SER A 172 -13.47 0.67 3.91
CA SER A 172 -13.11 2.08 3.86
C SER A 172 -14.02 2.89 2.95
N SER A 173 -14.54 2.29 1.88
CA SER A 173 -15.59 2.83 1.01
C SER A 173 -16.45 1.68 0.47
N SER A 174 -17.76 1.88 0.37
CA SER A 174 -18.69 0.88 -0.15
C SER A 174 -19.61 1.50 -1.18
N LYS A 175 -19.66 0.90 -2.37
CA LYS A 175 -20.60 1.23 -3.43
C LYS A 175 -21.48 -0.01 -3.67
N ILE A 176 -22.64 0.00 -3.05
CA ILE A 176 -23.62 -1.08 -3.13
C ILE A 176 -24.83 -0.51 -3.84
N ASN A 177 -24.86 -0.70 -5.14
CA ASN A 177 -25.86 -0.17 -6.06
C ASN A 177 -25.79 -0.90 -7.42
N TRP A 178 -26.70 -0.62 -8.33
CA TRP A 178 -26.80 -1.26 -9.65
C TRP A 178 -25.97 -0.57 -10.75
N THR A 179 -25.09 0.35 -10.40
CA THR A 179 -24.15 1.00 -11.33
C THR A 179 -23.06 0.02 -11.74
N GLU A 180 -22.48 0.21 -12.94
CA GLU A 180 -21.34 -0.55 -13.44
C GLU A 180 -20.19 -0.57 -12.42
N LYS A 181 -19.58 -1.75 -12.22
CA LYS A 181 -18.55 -1.93 -11.19
C LYS A 181 -17.31 -1.06 -11.44
N SER A 182 -16.93 -0.87 -12.68
CA SER A 182 -15.80 0.02 -13.02
C SER A 182 -16.03 1.49 -12.61
N LYS A 183 -17.27 1.99 -12.72
CA LYS A 183 -17.62 3.34 -12.25
C LYS A 183 -17.55 3.43 -10.74
N ASN A 184 -18.14 2.46 -10.04
CA ASN A 184 -18.09 2.35 -8.59
C ASN A 184 -16.65 2.27 -8.08
N ILE A 185 -15.80 1.49 -8.74
CA ILE A 185 -14.37 1.35 -8.39
C ILE A 185 -13.64 2.68 -8.59
N LYS A 186 -13.88 3.40 -9.69
CA LYS A 186 -13.30 4.74 -9.91
C LYS A 186 -13.69 5.73 -8.81
N GLU A 187 -14.95 5.73 -8.40
CA GLU A 187 -15.43 6.56 -7.30
C GLU A 187 -14.77 6.18 -5.96
N ILE A 188 -14.69 4.90 -5.62
CA ILE A 188 -13.99 4.39 -4.44
C ILE A 188 -12.53 4.87 -4.43
N LEU A 189 -11.84 4.72 -5.57
CA LEU A 189 -10.44 5.12 -5.66
C LEU A 189 -10.25 6.64 -5.56
N LEU A 190 -11.17 7.42 -6.11
CA LEU A 190 -11.19 8.87 -5.98
C LEU A 190 -11.40 9.30 -4.52
N GLU A 191 -12.40 8.75 -3.84
CA GLU A 191 -12.68 9.02 -2.43
C GLU A 191 -11.48 8.71 -1.52
N LEU A 192 -10.77 7.62 -1.83
CA LEU A 192 -9.62 7.18 -1.05
C LEU A 192 -8.30 7.81 -1.51
N ASN A 193 -8.33 8.69 -2.51
CA ASN A 193 -7.13 9.27 -3.14
C ASN A 193 -6.12 8.20 -3.56
N LEU A 194 -6.59 7.14 -4.23
CA LEU A 194 -5.78 6.04 -4.73
C LEU A 194 -5.78 5.99 -6.25
N LEU A 195 -4.67 5.51 -6.81
CA LEU A 195 -4.56 5.26 -8.25
C LEU A 195 -5.07 3.85 -8.58
N SER A 196 -5.64 3.67 -9.77
CA SER A 196 -6.19 2.39 -10.22
C SER A 196 -5.14 1.27 -10.24
N ASP A 197 -3.88 1.60 -10.57
CA ASP A 197 -2.78 0.63 -10.57
C ASP A 197 -2.42 0.10 -9.16
N SER A 198 -2.94 0.70 -8.10
CA SER A 198 -2.79 0.23 -6.72
C SER A 198 -3.91 -0.70 -6.24
N ALA A 199 -4.91 -0.97 -7.09
CA ALA A 199 -6.11 -1.73 -6.73
C ALA A 199 -6.09 -3.16 -7.28
N ILE A 200 -6.76 -4.05 -6.53
CA ILE A 200 -7.22 -5.35 -6.97
C ILE A 200 -8.73 -5.39 -6.76
N PHE A 201 -9.44 -5.89 -7.74
CA PHE A 201 -10.86 -6.20 -7.65
C PHE A 201 -11.05 -7.72 -7.65
N ILE A 202 -11.92 -8.25 -6.81
CA ILE A 202 -12.28 -9.67 -6.76
C ILE A 202 -13.78 -9.85 -6.96
N ASP A 203 -14.12 -10.80 -7.81
CA ASP A 203 -15.50 -11.08 -8.25
C ASP A 203 -15.59 -12.54 -8.70
N ASP A 204 -16.75 -13.17 -8.59
CA ASP A 204 -16.97 -14.50 -9.16
C ASP A 204 -17.16 -14.46 -10.69
N SER A 205 -17.66 -13.34 -11.22
CA SER A 205 -17.98 -13.16 -12.64
C SER A 205 -16.76 -12.73 -13.45
N GLU A 206 -16.36 -13.57 -14.43
CA GLU A 206 -15.30 -13.20 -15.41
C GLU A 206 -15.71 -11.97 -16.26
N LEU A 207 -17.01 -11.80 -16.53
CA LEU A 207 -17.50 -10.66 -17.33
C LEU A 207 -17.37 -9.34 -16.56
N GLU A 208 -17.72 -9.32 -15.27
CA GLU A 208 -17.54 -8.13 -14.44
C GLU A 208 -16.05 -7.81 -14.26
N CYS A 209 -15.22 -8.83 -14.09
CA CYS A 209 -13.75 -8.64 -14.04
C CYS A 209 -13.22 -8.04 -15.35
N LEU A 210 -13.63 -8.52 -16.51
CA LEU A 210 -13.23 -8.00 -17.81
C LEU A 210 -13.74 -6.56 -18.02
N GLU A 211 -14.98 -6.25 -17.60
CA GLU A 211 -15.54 -4.89 -17.64
C GLU A 211 -14.66 -3.93 -16.79
N VAL A 212 -14.28 -4.35 -15.60
CA VAL A 212 -13.43 -3.55 -14.71
C VAL A 212 -12.04 -3.34 -15.31
N GLU A 213 -11.37 -4.38 -15.80
CA GLU A 213 -10.03 -4.26 -16.40
C GLU A 213 -10.02 -3.37 -17.64
N THR A 214 -11.05 -3.48 -18.48
CA THR A 214 -11.19 -2.69 -19.70
C THR A 214 -11.39 -1.20 -19.40
N ASN A 215 -12.21 -0.91 -18.38
CA ASN A 215 -12.63 0.47 -18.09
C ASN A 215 -11.82 1.15 -16.98
N THR A 216 -11.01 0.41 -16.21
CA THR A 216 -10.15 0.99 -15.16
C THR A 216 -8.68 0.81 -15.55
N ASN A 217 -7.99 1.88 -15.85
CA ASN A 217 -6.60 1.82 -16.27
C ASN A 217 -5.67 1.32 -15.14
N GLY A 218 -5.33 0.02 -15.15
CA GLY A 218 -4.35 -0.61 -14.25
C GLY A 218 -4.91 -1.29 -12.99
N CYS A 219 -6.22 -1.29 -12.75
CA CYS A 219 -6.83 -2.18 -11.77
C CYS A 219 -6.73 -3.63 -12.27
N ILE A 220 -6.31 -4.55 -11.42
CA ILE A 220 -6.28 -5.97 -11.73
C ILE A 220 -7.55 -6.58 -11.18
N ALA A 221 -8.31 -7.30 -12.01
CA ALA A 221 -9.50 -8.00 -11.58
C ALA A 221 -9.27 -9.52 -11.56
N ILE A 222 -9.78 -10.20 -10.56
CA ILE A 222 -9.53 -11.63 -10.33
C ILE A 222 -10.85 -12.34 -10.08
N SER A 223 -11.18 -13.30 -10.94
CA SER A 223 -12.31 -14.22 -10.77
C SER A 223 -11.83 -15.65 -10.48
N TYR A 224 -12.76 -16.52 -10.14
CA TYR A 224 -12.52 -17.96 -10.02
C TYR A 224 -13.46 -18.75 -10.92
N LYS A 225 -13.08 -20.02 -11.24
CA LYS A 225 -13.86 -20.87 -12.14
C LYS A 225 -14.52 -22.06 -11.43
N LYS A 226 -13.79 -22.72 -10.54
CA LYS A 226 -14.23 -23.98 -9.92
C LYS A 226 -14.46 -23.84 -8.42
N SER A 227 -13.67 -23.03 -7.75
CA SER A 227 -13.72 -22.90 -6.31
C SER A 227 -13.31 -21.51 -5.88
N PRO A 228 -14.04 -20.89 -4.96
CA PRO A 228 -13.70 -19.55 -4.44
C PRO A 228 -12.29 -19.50 -3.79
N ILE A 229 -11.72 -20.63 -3.35
CA ILE A 229 -10.34 -20.71 -2.85
C ILE A 229 -9.30 -20.36 -3.92
N GLU A 230 -9.66 -20.42 -5.21
CA GLU A 230 -8.77 -19.97 -6.29
C GLU A 230 -8.41 -18.47 -6.17
N LEU A 231 -9.31 -17.66 -5.60
CA LEU A 231 -9.02 -16.25 -5.31
C LEU A 231 -7.79 -16.11 -4.42
N ILE A 232 -7.75 -16.85 -3.30
CA ILE A 232 -6.61 -16.85 -2.38
C ILE A 232 -5.34 -17.30 -3.11
N LYS A 233 -5.42 -18.40 -3.87
CA LYS A 233 -4.26 -18.94 -4.60
C LYS A 233 -3.72 -17.94 -5.61
N LYS A 234 -4.58 -17.26 -6.35
CA LYS A 234 -4.19 -16.25 -7.35
C LYS A 234 -3.56 -15.02 -6.67
N ILE A 235 -4.21 -14.45 -5.65
CA ILE A 235 -3.72 -13.28 -4.94
C ILE A 235 -2.35 -13.55 -4.30
N ASP A 236 -2.21 -14.71 -3.63
CA ASP A 236 -0.98 -15.07 -2.92
C ASP A 236 0.16 -15.43 -3.89
N SER A 237 -0.10 -16.19 -4.97
CA SER A 237 0.94 -16.54 -5.95
C SER A 237 1.52 -15.33 -6.66
N MET A 238 0.73 -14.30 -6.91
CA MET A 238 1.18 -13.08 -7.56
C MET A 238 1.88 -12.10 -6.60
N GLY A 239 1.84 -12.36 -5.28
CA GLY A 239 2.51 -11.55 -4.27
C GLY A 239 2.08 -10.07 -4.27
N PHE A 240 0.84 -9.77 -4.63
CA PHE A 240 0.34 -8.39 -4.78
C PHE A 240 0.48 -7.54 -3.52
N PHE A 241 0.40 -8.18 -2.37
CA PHE A 241 0.45 -7.54 -1.06
C PHE A 241 1.72 -7.91 -0.28
N GLU A 242 2.82 -8.25 -0.99
CA GLU A 242 4.11 -8.57 -0.36
C GLU A 242 4.58 -7.41 0.51
N ILE A 243 5.01 -7.72 1.72
CA ILE A 243 5.39 -6.73 2.72
C ILE A 243 6.79 -7.05 3.24
N THR A 244 7.77 -6.23 2.90
CA THR A 244 9.14 -6.35 3.42
C THR A 244 9.29 -5.72 4.81
N SER A 245 8.38 -4.80 5.19
CA SER A 245 8.33 -4.21 6.54
C SER A 245 6.93 -3.68 6.86
N ILE A 246 6.43 -3.95 8.07
CA ILE A 246 5.15 -3.42 8.56
C ILE A 246 5.45 -2.27 9.51
N SER A 247 5.06 -1.05 9.15
CA SER A 247 5.13 0.10 10.04
C SER A 247 3.86 0.25 10.89
N SER A 248 3.95 0.96 12.01
CA SER A 248 2.77 1.34 12.81
C SER A 248 1.74 2.10 11.96
N SER A 249 2.20 2.92 11.01
CA SER A 249 1.31 3.65 10.10
C SER A 249 0.60 2.77 9.08
N ASP A 250 1.14 1.60 8.72
CA ASP A 250 0.44 0.65 7.86
C ASP A 250 -0.70 -0.03 8.62
N LYS A 251 -0.48 -0.39 9.88
CA LYS A 251 -1.52 -0.97 10.78
C LYS A 251 -2.69 -0.02 11.03
N SER A 252 -2.43 1.29 11.10
CA SER A 252 -3.45 2.32 11.33
C SER A 252 -4.15 2.79 10.05
N ARG A 253 -3.82 2.23 8.88
CA ARG A 253 -4.30 2.74 7.59
C ARG A 253 -5.83 2.75 7.48
N THR A 254 -6.50 1.68 7.85
CA THR A 254 -7.96 1.59 7.85
C THR A 254 -8.59 2.66 8.74
N GLN A 255 -8.01 2.93 9.92
CA GLN A 255 -8.50 3.97 10.81
C GLN A 255 -8.40 5.37 10.17
N TYR A 256 -7.32 5.68 9.48
CA TYR A 256 -7.17 6.96 8.78
C TYR A 256 -8.25 7.21 7.72
N TYR A 257 -8.71 6.17 7.03
CA TYR A 257 -9.79 6.33 6.05
C TYR A 257 -11.15 6.49 6.73
N LYS A 258 -11.38 5.84 7.87
CA LYS A 258 -12.58 6.09 8.69
C LYS A 258 -12.61 7.55 9.20
N ASP A 259 -11.48 8.00 9.73
CA ASP A 259 -11.33 9.39 10.18
C ASP A 259 -11.55 10.38 9.03
N ASN A 260 -11.15 10.05 7.80
CA ASN A 260 -11.41 10.89 6.63
C ASN A 260 -12.90 10.96 6.28
N LYS A 261 -13.65 9.86 6.35
CA LYS A 261 -15.11 9.89 6.18
C LYS A 261 -15.81 10.79 7.20
N GLU A 262 -15.33 10.82 8.44
CA GLU A 262 -15.86 11.73 9.45
C GLU A 262 -15.56 13.19 9.10
N ARG A 263 -14.38 13.46 8.53
CA ARG A 263 -14.02 14.80 8.03
C ARG A 263 -14.89 15.23 6.85
N GLU A 264 -15.18 14.33 5.91
CA GLU A 264 -16.07 14.61 4.77
C GLU A 264 -17.47 15.02 5.24
N LYS A 265 -18.03 14.32 6.23
CA LYS A 265 -19.33 14.72 6.84
C LYS A 265 -19.28 16.10 7.49
N LEU A 266 -18.11 16.54 7.99
CA LEU A 266 -17.94 17.89 8.54
C LEU A 266 -17.81 18.93 7.42
N ILE A 267 -17.21 18.58 6.27
CA ILE A 267 -17.20 19.46 5.08
C ILE A 267 -18.62 19.75 4.62
N GLU A 268 -19.46 18.72 4.47
CA GLU A 268 -20.86 18.86 4.04
C GLU A 268 -21.69 19.76 4.98
N LYS A 269 -21.34 19.81 6.26
CA LYS A 269 -22.03 20.61 7.29
C LYS A 269 -21.45 22.01 7.45
N SER A 270 -20.36 22.34 6.75
CA SER A 270 -19.65 23.61 6.91
C SER A 270 -20.04 24.60 5.80
N ASP A 271 -20.28 25.87 6.15
CA ASP A 271 -20.64 26.92 5.20
C ASP A 271 -19.52 27.24 4.19
N SER A 272 -18.28 26.94 4.54
CA SER A 272 -17.12 27.14 3.66
C SER A 272 -15.99 26.21 4.03
N TYR A 273 -15.10 25.95 3.05
CA TYR A 273 -13.92 25.14 3.28
C TYR A 273 -12.97 25.72 4.34
N ALA A 274 -12.85 27.03 4.43
CA ALA A 274 -12.06 27.70 5.47
C ALA A 274 -12.60 27.41 6.88
N LYS A 275 -13.92 27.56 7.09
CA LYS A 275 -14.57 27.23 8.38
C LYS A 275 -14.42 25.75 8.73
N PHE A 276 -14.46 24.84 7.73
CA PHE A 276 -14.19 23.44 7.94
C PHE A 276 -12.76 23.23 8.45
N LEU A 277 -11.73 23.82 7.80
CA LEU A 277 -10.34 23.70 8.23
C LEU A 277 -10.12 24.22 9.65
N GLU A 278 -10.69 25.37 9.98
CA GLU A 278 -10.67 25.93 11.35
C GLU A 278 -11.30 24.96 12.35
N SER A 279 -12.43 24.35 11.99
CA SER A 279 -13.14 23.41 12.86
C SER A 279 -12.36 22.15 13.17
N LEU A 280 -11.35 21.78 12.38
CA LEU A 280 -10.50 20.61 12.62
C LEU A 280 -9.47 20.83 13.73
N GLU A 281 -9.18 22.07 14.12
CA GLU A 281 -8.21 22.41 15.17
C GLU A 281 -6.84 21.72 14.94
N MET A 282 -6.38 21.79 13.70
CA MET A 282 -5.17 21.08 13.26
C MET A 282 -3.93 21.60 13.97
N LYS A 283 -3.06 20.65 14.32
CA LYS A 283 -1.73 20.89 14.89
C LYS A 283 -0.70 20.11 14.13
N THR A 284 0.44 20.73 13.84
CA THR A 284 1.60 20.10 13.22
C THR A 284 2.83 20.31 14.08
N ASN A 285 3.67 19.27 14.16
CA ASN A 285 4.97 19.35 14.78
C ASN A 285 6.02 19.10 13.69
N VAL A 286 6.82 20.14 13.42
CA VAL A 286 7.86 20.11 12.41
C VAL A 286 9.20 19.75 13.07
N GLN A 287 9.89 18.75 12.54
CA GLN A 287 11.13 18.21 13.11
C GLN A 287 12.24 18.23 12.08
N TRP A 288 13.34 18.85 12.45
CA TRP A 288 14.60 18.94 11.68
C TRP A 288 15.63 17.87 12.10
N LYS A 289 15.40 17.21 13.25
CA LYS A 289 16.18 16.06 13.73
C LYS A 289 15.29 14.83 13.76
N LEU A 290 15.72 13.78 13.09
CA LEU A 290 14.88 12.61 12.78
C LEU A 290 15.27 11.34 13.56
N ASP A 291 15.90 11.44 14.71
CA ASP A 291 16.50 10.32 15.44
C ASP A 291 15.61 9.07 15.56
N LYS A 292 14.31 9.27 15.77
CA LYS A 292 13.30 8.18 15.91
C LYS A 292 12.49 7.93 14.64
N HIS A 293 12.68 8.72 13.57
CA HIS A 293 11.75 8.77 12.43
C HIS A 293 12.41 8.49 11.08
N ILE A 294 13.67 8.03 11.10
CA ILE A 294 14.46 7.73 9.91
C ILE A 294 13.74 6.75 8.98
N ASP A 295 13.21 5.66 9.57
CA ASP A 295 12.48 4.64 8.83
C ASP A 295 11.23 5.21 8.15
N ARG A 296 10.53 6.09 8.85
CA ARG A 296 9.31 6.70 8.31
C ARG A 296 9.60 7.71 7.21
N ALA A 297 10.66 8.50 7.34
CA ALA A 297 11.10 9.43 6.31
C ALA A 297 11.45 8.68 5.00
N SER A 298 12.30 7.66 5.07
CA SER A 298 12.63 6.80 3.92
C SER A 298 11.37 6.15 3.32
N GLN A 299 10.50 5.58 4.15
CA GLN A 299 9.26 4.95 3.68
C GLN A 299 8.34 5.92 2.92
N LEU A 300 8.21 7.17 3.38
CA LEU A 300 7.38 8.18 2.71
C LEU A 300 7.88 8.47 1.30
N THR A 301 9.19 8.62 1.10
CA THR A 301 9.75 8.89 -0.23
C THR A 301 9.52 7.73 -1.20
N LYS A 302 9.49 6.47 -0.72
CA LYS A 302 9.30 5.27 -1.53
C LYS A 302 7.83 4.97 -1.84
N LYS A 303 6.95 5.14 -0.84
CA LYS A 303 5.52 4.74 -0.95
C LYS A 303 4.61 5.85 -1.47
N THR A 304 5.11 7.09 -1.61
CA THR A 304 4.30 8.24 -2.05
C THR A 304 4.55 8.54 -3.52
N ASN A 305 3.48 8.56 -4.31
CA ASN A 305 3.55 8.82 -5.75
C ASN A 305 2.85 10.12 -6.15
N GLN A 306 1.68 10.42 -5.56
CA GLN A 306 0.82 11.54 -5.99
C GLN A 306 1.39 12.91 -5.58
N PHE A 307 1.87 13.03 -4.35
CA PHE A 307 2.63 14.22 -3.91
C PHE A 307 4.09 13.81 -3.71
N ASN A 308 4.83 13.78 -4.79
CA ASN A 308 6.25 13.50 -4.83
C ASN A 308 6.83 14.29 -6.00
N LEU A 309 7.58 15.34 -5.70
CA LEU A 309 7.97 16.32 -6.71
C LEU A 309 8.92 15.73 -7.77
N THR A 310 9.98 15.08 -7.32
CA THR A 310 11.05 14.62 -8.22
C THR A 310 11.12 13.11 -8.38
N GLN A 311 10.30 12.37 -7.62
CA GLN A 311 10.30 10.90 -7.54
C GLN A 311 11.60 10.31 -6.96
N VAL A 312 12.47 11.13 -6.41
CA VAL A 312 13.69 10.67 -5.72
C VAL A 312 13.32 10.07 -4.39
N SER A 313 13.70 8.81 -4.18
CA SER A 313 13.60 8.13 -2.89
C SER A 313 14.96 8.15 -2.17
N ILE A 314 14.93 8.14 -0.86
CA ILE A 314 16.12 8.09 -0.01
C ILE A 314 16.08 6.85 0.88
N GLU A 315 17.25 6.23 1.05
CA GLU A 315 17.45 5.11 1.97
C GLU A 315 17.63 5.63 3.41
N LYS A 316 17.62 4.73 4.38
CA LYS A 316 17.84 5.09 5.80
C LYS A 316 19.23 5.70 6.02
N GLU A 317 20.22 5.19 5.32
CA GLU A 317 21.61 5.67 5.33
C GLU A 317 21.70 7.08 4.77
N ASP A 318 20.93 7.39 3.71
CA ASP A 318 20.85 8.72 3.14
C ASP A 318 20.27 9.71 4.15
N VAL A 319 19.19 9.34 4.86
CA VAL A 319 18.58 10.18 5.90
C VAL A 319 19.61 10.56 6.95
N LYS A 320 20.43 9.60 7.42
CA LYS A 320 21.54 9.87 8.35
C LYS A 320 22.58 10.82 7.75
N SER A 321 22.93 10.63 6.48
CA SER A 321 23.86 11.52 5.76
C SER A 321 23.33 12.96 5.67
N TYR A 322 22.02 13.14 5.40
CA TYR A 322 21.40 14.47 5.39
C TYR A 322 21.47 15.16 6.75
N GLN A 323 21.37 14.41 7.83
CA GLN A 323 21.48 14.97 9.19
C GLN A 323 22.92 15.30 9.63
N ALA A 324 23.88 14.52 9.15
CA ALA A 324 25.30 14.66 9.53
C ALA A 324 26.05 15.77 8.73
N ASN A 325 25.51 16.19 7.58
CA ASN A 325 26.15 17.14 6.68
C ASN A 325 25.57 18.55 6.86
N ASN A 326 26.38 19.52 7.23
CA ASN A 326 25.96 20.91 7.46
C ASN A 326 25.38 21.60 6.21
N ASN A 327 25.71 21.14 5.01
CA ASN A 327 25.21 21.66 3.74
C ASN A 327 23.97 20.92 3.24
N LYS A 328 23.51 19.91 3.95
CA LYS A 328 22.27 19.17 3.65
C LYS A 328 21.24 19.44 4.73
N TRP A 329 19.99 19.28 4.38
CA TRP A 329 18.89 19.43 5.33
C TRP A 329 17.78 18.42 5.02
N ILE A 330 17.07 18.02 6.05
CA ILE A 330 15.90 17.19 5.98
C ILE A 330 14.92 17.61 7.06
N VAL A 331 13.65 17.67 6.72
CA VAL A 331 12.58 18.06 7.62
C VAL A 331 11.38 17.13 7.44
N ILE A 332 10.73 16.79 8.54
CA ILE A 332 9.48 16.04 8.56
C ILE A 332 8.42 16.82 9.32
N ALA A 333 7.14 16.54 9.00
CA ALA A 333 6.05 17.01 9.84
C ALA A 333 4.98 15.94 10.00
N ASP A 334 4.34 15.94 11.17
CA ASP A 334 3.12 15.22 11.45
C ASP A 334 1.89 16.13 11.26
N LEU A 335 0.71 15.53 11.35
CA LEU A 335 -0.54 16.26 11.41
C LEU A 335 -1.52 15.56 12.37
N VAL A 336 -1.98 16.31 13.34
CA VAL A 336 -3.02 15.88 14.29
C VAL A 336 -4.20 16.84 14.19
N ASP A 337 -5.39 16.32 14.19
CA ASP A 337 -6.62 17.10 14.28
C ASP A 337 -7.57 16.49 15.33
N LYS A 338 -8.70 17.12 15.59
CA LYS A 338 -9.66 16.67 16.62
C LYS A 338 -10.26 15.28 16.35
N ILE A 339 -10.19 14.79 15.10
CA ILE A 339 -10.73 13.48 14.71
C ILE A 339 -9.67 12.40 14.90
N GLY A 340 -8.40 12.69 14.56
CA GLY A 340 -7.36 11.66 14.66
C GLY A 340 -5.94 12.16 14.45
N ASN A 341 -4.99 11.26 14.76
CA ASN A 341 -3.56 11.49 14.57
C ASN A 341 -3.10 10.81 13.26
N ASN A 342 -2.68 11.61 12.28
CA ASN A 342 -2.19 11.11 11.00
C ASN A 342 -0.72 10.65 11.04
N GLY A 343 -0.02 10.89 12.15
CA GLY A 343 1.41 10.62 12.29
C GLY A 343 2.26 11.46 11.35
N ILE A 344 3.51 11.04 11.10
CA ILE A 344 4.39 11.71 10.15
C ILE A 344 3.88 11.48 8.73
N VAL A 345 3.54 12.58 8.05
CA VAL A 345 2.86 12.58 6.75
C VAL A 345 3.59 13.31 5.65
N THR A 346 4.62 14.09 5.97
CA THR A 346 5.43 14.78 4.96
C THR A 346 6.91 14.73 5.30
N VAL A 347 7.73 14.70 4.27
CA VAL A 347 9.18 14.84 4.33
C VAL A 347 9.66 15.68 3.16
N ALA A 348 10.51 16.66 3.43
CA ALA A 348 11.24 17.42 2.44
C ALA A 348 12.74 17.37 2.76
N PHE A 349 13.59 17.35 1.75
CA PHE A 349 15.03 17.32 1.91
C PHE A 349 15.75 17.98 0.75
N GLY A 350 16.99 18.37 0.99
CA GLY A 350 17.78 19.06 0.00
C GLY A 350 19.12 19.56 0.54
N LEU A 351 19.67 20.56 -0.11
CA LEU A 351 20.98 21.11 0.21
C LEU A 351 20.99 22.64 0.24
N CYS A 352 21.99 23.18 0.94
CA CYS A 352 22.32 24.61 0.96
C CYS A 352 23.61 24.82 0.20
N LYS A 353 23.56 25.63 -0.86
CA LYS A 353 24.72 25.95 -1.70
C LYS A 353 24.61 27.36 -2.26
N ASP A 354 25.72 28.12 -2.26
CA ASP A 354 25.83 29.43 -2.90
C ASP A 354 24.69 30.40 -2.50
N LYS A 355 24.42 30.49 -1.18
CA LYS A 355 23.33 31.30 -0.59
C LYS A 355 21.92 30.87 -1.04
N LYS A 356 21.78 29.67 -1.57
CA LYS A 356 20.51 29.08 -2.02
C LYS A 356 20.15 27.88 -1.17
N LEU A 357 18.86 27.74 -0.87
CA LEU A 357 18.28 26.51 -0.39
C LEU A 357 17.69 25.76 -1.59
N ILE A 358 18.09 24.52 -1.81
CA ILE A 358 17.62 23.69 -2.91
C ILE A 358 16.79 22.56 -2.33
N ILE A 359 15.52 22.48 -2.73
CA ILE A 359 14.62 21.37 -2.40
C ILE A 359 14.87 20.27 -3.46
N GLU A 360 15.52 19.18 -3.06
CA GLU A 360 15.78 18.05 -3.96
C GLU A 360 14.55 17.18 -4.13
N ASN A 361 13.78 16.97 -3.06
CA ASN A 361 12.47 16.36 -3.14
C ASN A 361 11.58 16.77 -1.96
N TRP A 362 10.30 16.71 -2.19
CA TRP A 362 9.25 16.88 -1.19
C TRP A 362 8.13 15.89 -1.44
N THR A 363 7.81 15.11 -0.42
CA THR A 363 6.74 14.11 -0.47
C THR A 363 5.72 14.33 0.64
N MET A 364 4.45 14.09 0.34
CA MET A 364 3.36 14.18 1.30
C MET A 364 2.37 13.05 1.09
N SER A 365 1.92 12.45 2.19
CA SER A 365 0.90 11.40 2.18
C SER A 365 -0.45 11.92 1.67
N CYS A 366 -1.12 11.16 0.81
CA CYS A 366 -2.45 11.52 0.30
C CYS A 366 -3.51 11.70 1.40
N ARG A 367 -3.30 11.17 2.59
CA ARG A 367 -4.21 11.29 3.74
C ARG A 367 -4.47 12.72 4.20
N VAL A 368 -3.54 13.64 3.89
CA VAL A 368 -3.57 15.03 4.39
C VAL A 368 -3.61 16.06 3.28
N PHE A 369 -3.95 15.65 2.06
CA PHE A 369 -4.10 16.59 0.95
C PHE A 369 -5.17 17.66 1.24
N ASN A 370 -4.96 18.83 0.67
CA ASN A 370 -5.86 19.99 0.80
C ASN A 370 -6.07 20.51 2.23
N ARG A 371 -5.18 20.20 3.18
CA ARG A 371 -5.29 20.66 4.57
C ARG A 371 -4.31 21.78 4.93
N GLY A 372 -3.62 22.36 3.94
CA GLY A 372 -2.70 23.48 4.15
C GLY A 372 -1.36 23.11 4.81
N LEU A 373 -1.05 21.81 4.97
CA LEU A 373 0.23 21.36 5.53
C LEU A 373 1.42 21.71 4.62
N ASP A 374 1.21 21.81 3.33
CA ASP A 374 2.17 22.28 2.34
C ASP A 374 2.60 23.73 2.61
N PHE A 375 1.64 24.62 2.86
CA PHE A 375 1.92 26.00 3.25
C PHE A 375 2.64 26.08 4.60
N ALA A 376 2.20 25.31 5.58
CA ALA A 376 2.82 25.27 6.91
C ALA A 376 4.29 24.80 6.83
N LEU A 377 4.58 23.72 6.07
CA LEU A 377 5.93 23.21 5.92
C LEU A 377 6.80 24.18 5.12
N LEU A 378 6.29 24.83 4.07
CA LEU A 378 7.02 25.84 3.32
C LEU A 378 7.39 27.03 4.22
N TYR A 379 6.48 27.46 5.08
CA TYR A 379 6.75 28.54 6.06
C TYR A 379 7.96 28.19 6.95
N GLU A 380 8.02 26.97 7.45
CA GLU A 380 9.16 26.49 8.26
C GLU A 380 10.47 26.41 7.46
N ILE A 381 10.38 25.96 6.19
CA ILE A 381 11.55 25.95 5.28
C ILE A 381 12.04 27.37 5.00
N LEU A 382 11.13 28.34 4.81
CA LEU A 382 11.48 29.76 4.65
C LEU A 382 12.14 30.33 5.91
N ALA A 383 11.61 30.03 7.09
CA ALA A 383 12.19 30.46 8.37
C ALA A 383 13.60 29.88 8.55
N PHE A 384 13.79 28.61 8.22
CA PHE A 384 15.10 27.96 8.22
C PHE A 384 16.08 28.62 7.24
N ALA A 385 15.67 28.86 5.98
CA ALA A 385 16.49 29.52 4.98
C ALA A 385 16.94 30.91 5.45
N LYS A 386 16.00 31.69 6.01
CA LYS A 386 16.30 33.03 6.59
C LYS A 386 17.28 32.94 7.75
N SER A 387 17.14 31.96 8.66
CA SER A 387 18.05 31.76 9.79
C SER A 387 19.50 31.43 9.36
N LYS A 388 19.64 30.84 8.18
CA LYS A 388 20.94 30.51 7.57
C LYS A 388 21.48 31.61 6.65
N GLY A 389 20.78 32.74 6.52
CA GLY A 389 21.22 33.84 5.64
C GLY A 389 21.13 33.49 4.15
N LEU A 390 20.30 32.51 3.77
CA LEU A 390 20.06 32.13 2.38
C LEU A 390 19.12 33.13 1.71
N GLN A 391 19.32 33.39 0.42
CA GLN A 391 18.63 34.46 -0.30
C GLN A 391 17.57 33.96 -1.26
N GLU A 392 17.69 32.71 -1.72
CA GLU A 392 16.79 32.11 -2.69
C GLU A 392 16.43 30.69 -2.27
N ILE A 393 15.21 30.24 -2.64
CA ILE A 393 14.78 28.85 -2.53
C ILE A 393 14.53 28.32 -3.93
N HIS A 394 15.27 27.28 -4.31
CA HIS A 394 15.12 26.60 -5.58
C HIS A 394 14.41 25.26 -5.39
N SER A 395 13.50 24.92 -6.27
CA SER A 395 12.80 23.66 -6.30
C SER A 395 12.60 23.17 -7.73
N SER A 396 12.36 21.87 -7.90
CA SER A 396 12.01 21.32 -9.19
C SER A 396 10.92 20.27 -9.08
N ILE A 397 10.19 20.07 -10.15
CA ILE A 397 9.20 19.00 -10.26
C ILE A 397 9.38 18.24 -11.56
N ASN A 398 9.32 16.92 -11.50
CA ASN A 398 9.19 16.05 -12.68
C ASN A 398 7.70 15.80 -12.91
N LYS A 399 7.08 16.53 -13.86
CA LYS A 399 5.64 16.39 -14.15
C LYS A 399 5.36 15.07 -14.87
N ILE A 400 4.78 14.12 -14.16
CA ILE A 400 4.37 12.81 -14.66
C ILE A 400 2.90 12.56 -14.34
N GLN A 401 2.26 11.60 -15.00
CA GLN A 401 0.85 11.27 -14.77
C GLN A 401 0.54 10.96 -13.29
N LYS A 402 1.46 10.30 -12.58
CA LYS A 402 1.26 9.87 -11.19
C LYS A 402 1.25 11.01 -10.18
N ASN A 403 1.95 12.13 -10.44
CA ASN A 403 1.99 13.28 -9.55
C ASN A 403 1.21 14.50 -10.08
N LYS A 404 0.21 14.26 -10.91
CA LYS A 404 -0.63 15.32 -11.50
C LYS A 404 -1.19 16.30 -10.44
N PHE A 405 -1.45 15.80 -9.24
CA PHE A 405 -1.91 16.60 -8.10
C PHE A 405 -0.96 17.77 -7.76
N THR A 406 0.35 17.60 -7.95
CA THR A 406 1.36 18.61 -7.61
C THR A 406 1.80 19.48 -8.76
N HIS A 407 1.20 19.34 -9.96
CA HIS A 407 1.69 20.08 -11.15
C HIS A 407 1.63 21.60 -11.03
N ASN A 408 0.68 22.13 -10.26
CA ASN A 408 0.50 23.57 -10.03
C ASN A 408 0.95 23.99 -8.61
N LEU A 409 1.53 23.09 -7.83
CA LEU A 409 1.88 23.34 -6.44
C LEU A 409 2.85 24.52 -6.29
N HIS A 410 3.92 24.56 -7.09
CA HIS A 410 4.92 25.61 -7.02
C HIS A 410 4.32 27.01 -7.24
N GLU A 411 3.45 27.14 -8.23
CA GLU A 411 2.76 28.39 -8.54
C GLU A 411 1.81 28.81 -7.42
N LEU A 412 1.06 27.84 -6.85
CA LEU A 412 0.21 28.07 -5.67
C LEU A 412 1.00 28.50 -4.44
N LEU A 413 2.22 27.98 -4.28
CA LEU A 413 3.12 28.33 -3.18
C LEU A 413 3.93 29.62 -3.45
N GLY A 414 3.73 30.29 -4.58
CA GLY A 414 4.34 31.57 -4.92
C GLY A 414 5.71 31.47 -5.59
N PHE A 415 6.15 30.28 -6.00
CA PHE A 415 7.38 30.12 -6.78
C PHE A 415 7.21 30.57 -8.23
N LYS A 416 8.29 31.10 -8.81
CA LYS A 416 8.34 31.49 -10.22
C LYS A 416 9.08 30.47 -11.06
N LEU A 417 8.53 30.12 -12.20
CA LEU A 417 9.17 29.22 -13.16
C LEU A 417 10.44 29.89 -13.76
N THR A 418 11.57 29.19 -13.68
CA THR A 418 12.87 29.68 -14.18
C THR A 418 13.40 28.86 -15.35
N GLY A 419 12.93 27.65 -15.55
CA GLY A 419 13.38 26.80 -16.66
C GLY A 419 12.53 25.55 -16.81
N LYS A 420 12.54 25.02 -18.04
CA LYS A 420 11.85 23.78 -18.40
C LYS A 420 12.75 22.95 -19.31
N SER A 421 12.85 21.66 -19.02
CA SER A 421 13.53 20.66 -19.86
C SER A 421 12.73 19.36 -19.80
N ASP A 422 12.21 18.90 -20.93
CA ASP A 422 11.31 17.74 -21.01
C ASP A 422 10.18 17.81 -19.98
N ASN A 423 10.16 16.86 -19.03
CA ASN A 423 9.17 16.80 -17.95
C ASN A 423 9.63 17.50 -16.67
N LYS A 424 10.86 18.05 -16.63
CA LYS A 424 11.41 18.73 -15.46
C LYS A 424 11.19 20.24 -15.53
N TYR A 425 10.59 20.79 -14.49
CA TYR A 425 10.29 22.20 -14.33
C TYR A 425 11.06 22.70 -13.11
N ASN A 426 11.82 23.80 -13.27
CA ASN A 426 12.62 24.42 -12.22
C ASN A 426 11.97 25.73 -11.79
N TYR A 427 11.96 25.98 -10.48
CA TYR A 427 11.30 27.11 -9.87
C TYR A 427 12.22 27.80 -8.84
N VAL A 428 12.00 29.10 -8.62
CA VAL A 428 12.64 29.91 -7.59
C VAL A 428 11.61 30.77 -6.86
#